data_0eaaaf3d555bb1b9da0952d4c5778631
#
_entry.id   0eaaaf3d555bb1b9da0952d4c5778631
#
_cell.length_a   1.000
_cell.length_b   1.000
_cell.length_c   1.000
_cell.angle_alpha   90.00
_cell.angle_beta   90.00
_cell.angle_gamma   90.00
#
_symmetry.space_group_name_H-M   'P 1'
#
loop_
_entity.id
_entity.type
_entity.pdbx_description
1 polymer ?
#
loop_
_entity_poly.entity_id
_entity_poly.type
_entity_poly.pdbx_seq_one_letter_code
_entity_poly.pdbx_strand_id
1 'polypeptide(L)'
;MLNSYGGVSLHEQSHGESFMALFTNRLKNKGLYIFDEPEAALSYMNQLRFLVWMKEAVNAGSQIIISTHSPVILAYPDAEIFVAEDGILKTTSYDDCYIYRDMLAFVTNKDLVIKELLSDPTR
;
A
#
# COMPACT_ATOMS: atom_id res chain seq x y z
N MET A 1 -2.45 -12.85 7.18
CA MET A 1 -2.25 -11.45 7.54
C MET A 1 -3.48 -10.82 8.19
N LEU A 2 -4.55 -10.61 7.46
CA LEU A 2 -5.76 -10.08 8.08
C LEU A 2 -6.33 -11.03 9.14
N ASN A 3 -6.04 -12.30 9.00
CA ASN A 3 -6.47 -13.30 9.97
C ASN A 3 -5.91 -13.08 11.37
N SER A 4 -4.79 -12.40 11.49
CA SER A 4 -4.20 -12.12 12.79
C SER A 4 -5.07 -11.19 13.63
N TYR A 5 -6.11 -10.60 13.05
CA TYR A 5 -6.99 -9.67 13.73
C TYR A 5 -8.32 -10.32 14.13
N GLY A 6 -8.29 -11.56 14.51
CA GLY A 6 -9.46 -12.24 14.99
C GLY A 6 -10.17 -13.11 13.98
N GLY A 7 -9.54 -13.39 12.87
CA GLY A 7 -10.09 -14.32 11.89
C GLY A 7 -11.32 -13.82 11.14
N VAL A 8 -11.57 -12.52 11.16
CA VAL A 8 -12.71 -11.97 10.44
C VAL A 8 -12.43 -11.92 8.96
N SER A 9 -13.33 -12.49 8.15
CA SER A 9 -13.21 -12.42 6.71
C SER A 9 -13.71 -11.07 6.21
N LEU A 10 -12.80 -10.21 5.83
CA LEU A 10 -13.15 -8.90 5.31
C LEU A 10 -13.61 -8.96 3.86
N HIS A 11 -13.44 -10.11 3.22
CA HIS A 11 -13.87 -10.28 1.83
C HIS A 11 -15.38 -10.34 1.66
N GLU A 12 -16.08 -10.71 2.70
CA GLU A 12 -17.54 -10.86 2.66
C GLU A 12 -18.27 -9.58 2.96
N GLN A 13 -17.53 -8.50 3.16
CA GLN A 13 -18.11 -7.24 3.58
C GLN A 13 -17.73 -6.15 2.59
N SER A 14 -18.24 -4.98 2.84
CA SER A 14 -17.85 -3.79 2.14
C SER A 14 -16.39 -3.52 2.48
N HIS A 15 -15.50 -3.93 1.60
CA HIS A 15 -14.09 -4.11 1.86
C HIS A 15 -13.41 -2.94 2.56
N GLY A 16 -13.39 -1.77 1.92
CA GLY A 16 -12.67 -0.63 2.45
C GLY A 16 -13.25 -0.14 3.75
N GLU A 17 -14.57 -0.13 3.86
CA GLU A 17 -15.26 0.35 5.04
C GLU A 17 -15.00 -0.55 6.24
N SER A 18 -15.10 -1.86 6.07
CA SER A 18 -14.84 -2.81 7.14
C SER A 18 -13.39 -2.80 7.56
N PHE A 19 -12.49 -2.68 6.59
CA PHE A 19 -11.06 -2.60 6.87
C PHE A 19 -10.75 -1.37 7.71
N MET A 20 -11.29 -0.21 7.31
CA MET A 20 -11.05 1.03 8.04
C MET A 20 -11.69 1.02 9.43
N ALA A 21 -12.81 0.32 9.60
CA ALA A 21 -13.42 0.19 10.92
C ALA A 21 -12.50 -0.53 11.90
N LEU A 22 -11.71 -1.49 11.43
CA LEU A 22 -10.72 -2.17 12.26
C LEU A 22 -9.73 -1.16 12.85
N PHE A 23 -9.19 -0.29 12.02
CA PHE A 23 -8.21 0.69 12.46
C PHE A 23 -8.82 1.69 13.43
N THR A 24 -10.04 2.09 13.18
CA THR A 24 -10.72 3.05 14.03
C THR A 24 -11.08 2.46 15.40
N ASN A 25 -11.49 1.21 15.44
CA ASN A 25 -12.06 0.61 16.64
C ASN A 25 -11.17 -0.39 17.36
N ARG A 26 -10.27 -1.08 16.66
CA ARG A 26 -9.51 -2.18 17.23
C ARG A 26 -8.01 -1.98 17.29
N LEU A 27 -7.42 -1.37 16.27
CA LEU A 27 -5.97 -1.31 16.14
C LEU A 27 -5.43 0.01 16.67
N LYS A 28 -5.71 0.29 17.92
CA LYS A 28 -5.26 1.54 18.56
C LYS A 28 -4.12 1.35 19.52
N ASN A 29 -3.85 0.11 19.91
CA ASN A 29 -2.83 -0.16 20.91
C ASN A 29 -1.45 -0.22 20.27
N LYS A 30 -0.45 0.10 21.08
CA LYS A 30 0.94 -0.06 20.69
C LYS A 30 1.23 -1.53 20.37
N GLY A 31 1.93 -1.78 19.28
CA GLY A 31 2.28 -3.13 18.90
C GLY A 31 3.05 -3.20 17.61
N LEU A 32 3.21 -4.41 17.13
CA LEU A 32 3.78 -4.70 15.82
C LEU A 32 2.64 -5.07 14.86
N TYR A 33 2.54 -4.34 13.78
CA TYR A 33 1.51 -4.59 12.77
C TYR A 33 2.18 -4.99 11.46
N ILE A 34 1.73 -6.09 10.89
CA ILE A 34 2.27 -6.61 9.64
C ILE A 34 1.11 -6.73 8.65
N PHE A 35 1.24 -6.08 7.50
CA PHE A 35 0.21 -6.09 6.47
C PHE A 35 0.78 -6.61 5.16
N ASP A 36 -0.02 -7.38 4.45
CA ASP A 36 0.33 -7.89 3.14
C ASP A 36 -0.67 -7.33 2.12
N GLU A 37 -0.22 -6.39 1.31
CA GLU A 37 -0.99 -5.72 0.27
C GLU A 37 -2.34 -5.19 0.76
N PRO A 38 -2.32 -4.33 1.77
CA PRO A 38 -3.58 -3.79 2.33
C PRO A 38 -4.38 -2.99 1.31
N GLU A 39 -3.72 -2.45 0.28
CA GLU A 39 -4.42 -1.69 -0.77
C GLU A 39 -5.46 -2.54 -1.50
N ALA A 40 -5.35 -3.86 -1.48
CA ALA A 40 -6.34 -4.72 -2.13
C ALA A 40 -7.74 -4.53 -1.55
N ALA A 41 -7.84 -4.09 -0.30
CA ALA A 41 -9.10 -3.85 0.38
C ALA A 41 -9.43 -2.36 0.53
N LEU A 42 -8.62 -1.47 -0.06
CA LEU A 42 -8.73 -0.04 0.19
C LEU A 42 -8.88 0.73 -1.11
N SER A 43 -9.90 1.58 -1.17
CA SER A 43 -10.00 2.58 -2.23
C SER A 43 -8.86 3.59 -2.09
N TYR A 44 -8.68 4.41 -3.11
CA TYR A 44 -7.67 5.48 -3.04
C TYR A 44 -7.87 6.34 -1.78
N MET A 45 -9.08 6.79 -1.52
CA MET A 45 -9.35 7.62 -0.36
C MET A 45 -9.08 6.89 0.95
N ASN A 46 -9.39 5.60 1.01
CA ASN A 46 -9.12 4.83 2.21
C ASN A 46 -7.63 4.54 2.39
N GLN A 47 -6.86 4.48 1.31
CA GLN A 47 -5.41 4.41 1.44
C GLN A 47 -4.86 5.69 2.08
N LEU A 48 -5.40 6.85 1.73
CA LEU A 48 -5.00 8.10 2.38
C LEU A 48 -5.34 8.07 3.88
N ARG A 49 -6.52 7.56 4.24
CA ARG A 49 -6.90 7.41 5.64
C ARG A 49 -6.00 6.42 6.37
N PHE A 50 -5.56 5.39 5.66
CA PHE A 50 -4.62 4.42 6.22
C PHE A 50 -3.30 5.09 6.60
N LEU A 51 -2.83 6.05 5.80
CA LEU A 51 -1.64 6.82 6.16
C LEU A 51 -1.84 7.58 7.48
N VAL A 52 -3.02 8.14 7.69
CA VAL A 52 -3.33 8.83 8.94
C VAL A 52 -3.26 7.87 10.12
N TRP A 53 -3.85 6.69 9.96
CA TRP A 53 -3.78 5.68 11.01
C TRP A 53 -2.33 5.28 11.30
N MET A 54 -1.51 5.10 10.25
CA MET A 54 -0.11 4.75 10.41
C MET A 54 0.62 5.79 11.27
N LYS A 55 0.34 7.06 11.02
CA LYS A 55 0.95 8.13 11.80
C LYS A 55 0.59 8.03 13.27
N GLU A 56 -0.67 7.79 13.54
CA GLU A 56 -1.13 7.64 14.92
C GLU A 56 -0.48 6.42 15.59
N ALA A 57 -0.41 5.32 14.88
CA ALA A 57 0.20 4.09 15.41
C ALA A 57 1.69 4.29 15.70
N VAL A 58 2.41 4.91 14.78
CA VAL A 58 3.84 5.17 14.96
C VAL A 58 4.06 6.15 16.12
N ASN A 59 3.24 7.18 16.22
CA ASN A 59 3.33 8.12 17.32
C ASN A 59 3.07 7.45 18.68
N ALA A 60 2.26 6.42 18.70
CA ALA A 60 2.00 5.64 19.91
C ALA A 60 3.10 4.63 20.22
N GLY A 61 4.14 4.55 19.40
CA GLY A 61 5.26 3.66 19.60
C GLY A 61 5.16 2.32 18.89
N SER A 62 4.24 2.19 17.95
CA SER A 62 4.07 0.96 17.17
C SER A 62 5.10 0.86 16.05
N GLN A 63 5.36 -0.37 15.62
CA GLN A 63 6.12 -0.65 14.41
C GLN A 63 5.17 -1.24 13.37
N ILE A 64 5.32 -0.79 12.13
CA ILE A 64 4.49 -1.26 11.03
C ILE A 64 5.39 -1.78 9.92
N ILE A 65 5.10 -2.98 9.44
CA ILE A 65 5.81 -3.60 8.31
C ILE A 65 4.75 -3.92 7.27
N ILE A 66 4.97 -3.46 6.04
CA ILE A 66 3.97 -3.60 4.99
C ILE A 66 4.62 -4.10 3.71
N SER A 67 4.01 -5.12 3.11
CA SER A 67 4.29 -5.51 1.73
C SER A 67 3.22 -4.85 0.87
N THR A 68 3.62 -4.05 -0.12
CA THR A 68 2.64 -3.29 -0.90
C THR A 68 3.17 -2.93 -2.28
N HIS A 69 2.24 -2.73 -3.22
CA HIS A 69 2.50 -2.16 -4.53
C HIS A 69 1.83 -0.79 -4.69
N SER A 70 1.37 -0.21 -3.59
CA SER A 70 0.64 1.06 -3.63
C SER A 70 1.61 2.25 -3.59
N PRO A 71 1.61 3.10 -4.62
CA PRO A 71 2.41 4.32 -4.55
C PRO A 71 1.90 5.30 -3.48
N VAL A 72 0.68 5.14 -3.03
CA VAL A 72 0.14 5.96 -1.94
C VAL A 72 0.73 5.51 -0.61
N ILE A 73 0.64 4.21 -0.31
CA ILE A 73 1.13 3.68 0.97
C ILE A 73 2.64 3.84 1.08
N LEU A 74 3.37 3.60 -0.02
CA LEU A 74 4.82 3.78 -0.04
C LEU A 74 5.26 5.22 0.23
N ALA A 75 4.37 6.17 0.06
CA ALA A 75 4.70 7.59 0.24
C ALA A 75 4.72 8.02 1.71
N TYR A 76 4.45 7.11 2.64
CA TYR A 76 4.48 7.48 4.06
C TYR A 76 5.84 8.08 4.42
N PRO A 77 5.86 9.28 5.06
CA PRO A 77 7.12 9.98 5.35
C PRO A 77 8.05 9.17 6.25
N ASP A 78 9.32 9.20 5.92
CA ASP A 78 10.38 8.55 6.70
C ASP A 78 10.29 7.02 6.73
N ALA A 79 9.49 6.42 5.88
CA ALA A 79 9.44 4.97 5.76
C ALA A 79 10.74 4.46 5.14
N GLU A 80 11.23 3.33 5.65
CA GLU A 80 12.29 2.60 4.97
C GLU A 80 11.66 1.73 3.90
N ILE A 81 12.05 1.95 2.64
CA ILE A 81 11.52 1.20 1.53
C ILE A 81 12.54 0.19 1.06
N PHE A 82 12.12 -1.07 0.97
CA PHE A 82 12.94 -2.16 0.45
C PHE A 82 12.29 -2.71 -0.80
N VAL A 83 13.09 -2.92 -1.84
CA VAL A 83 12.64 -3.56 -3.07
C VAL A 83 13.30 -4.92 -3.17
N ALA A 84 12.50 -5.94 -3.44
CA ALA A 84 13.01 -7.29 -3.69
C ALA A 84 13.48 -7.37 -5.13
N GLU A 85 14.75 -7.66 -5.34
CA GLU A 85 15.35 -7.72 -6.66
C GLU A 85 16.38 -8.83 -6.66
N ASP A 86 16.22 -9.81 -7.57
CA ASP A 86 17.11 -10.96 -7.68
C ASP A 86 17.32 -11.70 -6.35
N GLY A 87 16.27 -11.84 -5.57
CA GLY A 87 16.31 -12.54 -4.30
C GLY A 87 16.94 -11.76 -3.16
N ILE A 88 17.22 -10.48 -3.36
CA ILE A 88 17.83 -9.61 -2.37
C ILE A 88 16.94 -8.42 -2.11
N LEU A 89 16.88 -7.99 -0.84
CA LEU A 89 16.20 -6.75 -0.49
C LEU A 89 17.19 -5.60 -0.58
N LYS A 90 16.84 -4.59 -1.35
CA LYS A 90 17.64 -3.38 -1.50
C LYS A 90 16.84 -2.18 -1.05
N THR A 91 17.49 -1.26 -0.37
CA THR A 91 16.85 -0.01 0.04
C THR A 91 16.72 0.91 -1.17
N THR A 92 15.66 1.71 -1.16
CA THR A 92 15.45 2.72 -2.19
C THR A 92 14.74 3.93 -1.58
N SER A 93 14.89 5.08 -2.21
CA SER A 93 14.06 6.22 -1.88
C SER A 93 12.69 6.06 -2.56
N TYR A 94 11.71 6.82 -2.11
CA TYR A 94 10.42 6.83 -2.77
C TYR A 94 10.55 7.25 -4.24
N ASP A 95 11.30 8.31 -4.49
CA ASP A 95 11.43 8.87 -5.84
C ASP A 95 12.14 7.91 -6.81
N ASP A 96 13.01 7.04 -6.30
CA ASP A 96 13.71 6.06 -7.12
C ASP A 96 12.99 4.71 -7.19
N CYS A 97 11.92 4.54 -6.42
CA CYS A 97 11.18 3.28 -6.40
C CYS A 97 10.42 3.08 -7.71
N TYR A 98 10.56 1.89 -8.30
CA TYR A 98 9.96 1.61 -9.60
C TYR A 98 8.44 1.75 -9.59
N ILE A 99 7.80 1.43 -8.46
CA ILE A 99 6.34 1.53 -8.35
C ILE A 99 5.88 2.96 -8.57
N TYR A 100 6.55 3.91 -7.92
CA TYR A 100 6.25 5.32 -8.11
C TYR A 100 6.59 5.77 -9.53
N ARG A 101 7.76 5.41 -10.02
CA ARG A 101 8.23 5.87 -11.33
C ARG A 101 7.36 5.34 -12.46
N ASP A 102 6.96 4.08 -12.39
CA ASP A 102 6.10 3.48 -13.40
C ASP A 102 4.72 4.13 -13.41
N MET A 103 4.16 4.37 -12.23
CA MET A 103 2.86 5.03 -12.14
C MET A 103 2.94 6.47 -12.65
N LEU A 104 3.99 7.19 -12.26
CA LEU A 104 4.17 8.57 -12.71
C LEU A 104 4.29 8.63 -14.24
N ALA A 105 5.08 7.73 -14.83
CA ALA A 105 5.24 7.67 -16.28
C ALA A 105 3.91 7.40 -16.97
N PHE A 106 3.12 6.49 -16.43
CA PHE A 106 1.82 6.17 -17.00
C PHE A 106 0.86 7.36 -16.93
N VAL A 107 0.69 7.95 -15.73
CA VAL A 107 -0.32 9.02 -15.58
C VAL A 107 0.07 10.29 -16.33
N THR A 108 1.37 10.54 -16.54
CA THR A 108 1.82 11.72 -17.29
C THR A 108 1.83 11.51 -18.79
N ASN A 109 1.86 10.25 -19.25
CA ASN A 109 1.92 9.91 -20.67
C ASN A 109 0.86 8.90 -21.06
N LYS A 110 -0.26 8.94 -20.39
CA LYS A 110 -1.31 7.93 -20.53
C LYS A 110 -1.71 7.64 -21.98
N ASP A 111 -1.99 8.69 -22.74
CA ASP A 111 -2.48 8.51 -24.09
C ASP A 111 -1.46 7.85 -25.01
N LEU A 112 -0.21 8.23 -24.88
CA LEU A 112 0.87 7.63 -25.66
C LEU A 112 1.08 6.17 -25.30
N VAL A 113 1.10 5.86 -24.01
CA VAL A 113 1.31 4.48 -23.53
C VAL A 113 0.16 3.58 -24.03
N ILE A 114 -1.08 4.04 -23.88
CA ILE A 114 -2.24 3.28 -24.30
C ILE A 114 -2.22 3.07 -25.81
N LYS A 115 -1.88 4.11 -26.58
CA LYS A 115 -1.79 4.01 -28.02
C LYS A 115 -0.80 2.95 -28.46
N GLU A 116 0.39 2.95 -27.87
CA GLU A 116 1.41 1.97 -28.23
C GLU A 116 1.00 0.55 -27.86
N LEU A 117 0.43 0.37 -26.67
CA LEU A 117 0.01 -0.95 -26.23
C LEU A 117 -1.09 -1.53 -27.10
N LEU A 118 -2.08 -0.72 -27.49
CA LEU A 118 -3.25 -1.21 -28.19
C LEU A 118 -3.11 -1.22 -29.71
N SER A 119 -2.09 -0.57 -30.26
CA SER A 119 -1.89 -0.51 -31.70
C SER A 119 -0.89 -1.53 -32.23
N ASP A 120 -0.22 -2.26 -31.37
CA ASP A 120 0.76 -3.27 -31.80
C ASP A 120 0.08 -4.64 -31.89
N PRO A 121 -0.18 -5.14 -33.10
CA PRO A 121 -0.90 -6.42 -33.26
C PRO A 121 -0.06 -7.64 -32.87
N THR A 122 1.24 -7.48 -32.62
CA THR A 122 2.10 -8.61 -32.24
C THR A 122 2.18 -8.84 -30.74
N ARG A 123 1.55 -8.02 -29.96
CA ARG A 123 1.55 -8.12 -28.50
C ARG A 123 0.45 -8.97 -27.89
#